data_78bee7a5489860367d0acb2f1fd17181
#
_entry.id   78bee7a5489860367d0acb2f1fd17181
#
_cell.length_a   1.000
_cell.length_b   1.000
_cell.length_c   1.000
_cell.angle_alpha   90.00
_cell.angle_beta   90.00
_cell.angle_gamma   90.00
#
_symmetry.space_group_name_H-M   'P 1'
#
loop_
_entity.id
_entity.type
_entity.pdbx_description
1 polymer ?
#
loop_
_entity_poly.entity_id
_entity_poly.type
_entity_poly.pdbx_seq_one_letter_code
_entity_poly.pdbx_strand_id
1 'polypeptide(L)'
;VCIAQAALETGWGTSGLMTKANAFFGIKAGSGWKGKVYSSKTNECYDGKTYTQITAAFRAYDSLEESVADYYNLICGSSRYAGAVNNGNAESAITAIKNGGYATSPTYIKNVMNIINSYNLTQYDTWDGENQGPANKETHGYKVGDKVRVIDNITYNGVRFATYYDEYDVIQVNGDRVVIGIGNTVTAAV
;
A
#
# COMPACT_ATOMS: atom_id res chain seq x y z
N VAL A 1 5.40 -7.69 3.44
CA VAL A 1 4.60 -7.37 4.63
C VAL A 1 3.13 -7.14 4.24
N CYS A 2 2.82 -6.26 3.30
CA CYS A 2 1.45 -5.86 2.91
C CYS A 2 0.56 -7.08 2.57
N ILE A 3 1.03 -8.01 1.73
CA ILE A 3 0.29 -9.23 1.34
C ILE A 3 -0.07 -10.07 2.58
N ALA A 4 0.87 -10.24 3.50
CA ALA A 4 0.65 -11.02 4.72
C ALA A 4 -0.37 -10.37 5.66
N GLN A 5 -0.35 -9.03 5.77
CA GLN A 5 -1.37 -8.29 6.51
C GLN A 5 -2.74 -8.46 5.86
N ALA A 6 -2.85 -8.29 4.54
CA ALA A 6 -4.10 -8.49 3.82
C ALA A 6 -4.67 -9.90 4.03
N ALA A 7 -3.84 -10.95 3.95
CA ALA A 7 -4.24 -12.32 4.20
C ALA A 7 -4.75 -12.51 5.65
N LEU A 8 -4.04 -11.95 6.64
CA LEU A 8 -4.41 -12.05 8.06
C LEU A 8 -5.71 -11.31 8.35
N GLU A 9 -5.82 -10.04 7.95
CA GLU A 9 -6.95 -9.17 8.26
C GLU A 9 -8.24 -9.62 7.57
N THR A 10 -8.12 -10.21 6.39
CA THR A 10 -9.30 -10.68 5.64
C THR A 10 -9.68 -12.13 5.96
N GLY A 11 -8.88 -12.85 6.76
CA GLY A 11 -9.05 -14.29 6.90
C GLY A 11 -9.00 -14.97 5.53
N TRP A 12 -7.98 -14.66 4.73
CA TRP A 12 -7.80 -15.15 3.36
C TRP A 12 -8.97 -14.78 2.42
N GLY A 13 -9.45 -13.56 2.53
CA GLY A 13 -10.52 -13.03 1.68
C GLY A 13 -11.95 -13.39 2.10
N THR A 14 -12.14 -14.07 3.24
CA THR A 14 -13.45 -14.58 3.67
C THR A 14 -14.15 -13.68 4.69
N SER A 15 -13.47 -12.68 5.27
CA SER A 15 -14.03 -11.82 6.30
C SER A 15 -15.20 -10.97 5.80
N GLY A 16 -16.12 -10.62 6.71
CA GLY A 16 -17.23 -9.73 6.39
C GLY A 16 -16.78 -8.32 5.98
N LEU A 17 -15.64 -7.84 6.50
CA LEU A 17 -15.03 -6.59 6.06
C LEU A 17 -14.59 -6.65 4.60
N MET A 18 -13.97 -7.76 4.20
CA MET A 18 -13.57 -7.97 2.80
C MET A 18 -14.79 -8.07 1.87
N THR A 19 -15.72 -8.96 2.18
CA THR A 19 -16.81 -9.32 1.27
C THR A 19 -17.93 -8.27 1.16
N LYS A 20 -18.05 -7.39 2.17
CA LYS A 20 -19.13 -6.39 2.25
C LYS A 20 -18.65 -4.95 2.16
N ALA A 21 -17.36 -4.73 2.36
CA ALA A 21 -16.80 -3.38 2.45
C ALA A 21 -15.54 -3.18 1.60
N ASN A 22 -15.11 -4.17 0.81
CA ASN A 22 -13.86 -4.17 0.05
C ASN A 22 -12.63 -3.78 0.90
N ALA A 23 -12.64 -4.11 2.21
CA ALA A 23 -11.64 -3.65 3.15
C ALA A 23 -10.61 -4.75 3.44
N PHE A 24 -9.43 -4.65 2.79
CA PHE A 24 -8.34 -5.60 2.99
C PHE A 24 -7.66 -5.50 4.36
N PHE A 25 -7.59 -4.30 4.94
CA PHE A 25 -6.65 -4.03 6.03
C PHE A 25 -7.32 -3.67 7.36
N GLY A 26 -8.65 -3.77 7.45
CA GLY A 26 -9.36 -3.50 8.69
C GLY A 26 -9.06 -2.12 9.30
N ILE A 27 -8.87 -1.09 8.48
CA ILE A 27 -8.54 0.25 8.94
C ILE A 27 -9.76 0.88 9.60
N LYS A 28 -9.62 1.32 10.86
CA LYS A 28 -10.70 2.00 11.57
C LYS A 28 -11.00 3.37 10.96
N ALA A 29 -12.28 3.68 10.86
CA ALA A 29 -12.76 4.99 10.44
C ALA A 29 -12.63 5.97 11.61
N GLY A 30 -11.49 6.65 11.71
CA GLY A 30 -11.28 7.73 12.68
C GLY A 30 -12.08 8.99 12.31
N SER A 31 -12.05 10.00 13.20
CA SER A 31 -12.81 11.27 13.02
C SER A 31 -12.47 12.04 11.74
N GLY A 32 -11.28 11.83 11.21
CA GLY A 32 -10.82 12.43 9.93
C GLY A 32 -11.33 11.73 8.68
N TRP A 33 -11.85 10.50 8.80
CA TRP A 33 -12.35 9.75 7.64
C TRP A 33 -13.65 10.34 7.12
N LYS A 34 -13.74 10.57 5.81
CA LYS A 34 -14.92 11.14 5.14
C LYS A 34 -15.59 10.18 4.15
N GLY A 35 -14.97 9.01 3.95
CA GLY A 35 -15.49 7.97 3.05
C GLY A 35 -16.55 7.10 3.70
N LYS A 36 -16.89 6.02 3.01
CA LYS A 36 -17.87 5.01 3.46
C LYS A 36 -17.38 4.29 4.71
N VAL A 37 -18.34 3.83 5.52
CA VAL A 37 -18.07 3.15 6.79
C VAL A 37 -18.87 1.85 6.87
N TYR A 38 -18.22 0.80 7.37
CA TYR A 38 -18.83 -0.46 7.71
C TYR A 38 -18.60 -0.77 9.19
N SER A 39 -19.69 -1.00 9.94
CA SER A 39 -19.62 -1.35 11.35
C SER A 39 -19.51 -2.87 11.52
N SER A 40 -18.52 -3.33 12.26
CA SER A 40 -18.28 -4.75 12.53
C SER A 40 -17.81 -4.99 13.95
N LYS A 41 -18.09 -6.19 14.46
CA LYS A 41 -17.51 -6.65 15.72
C LYS A 41 -16.05 -6.98 15.53
N THR A 42 -15.21 -6.58 16.47
CA THR A 42 -13.79 -6.90 16.52
C THR A 42 -13.36 -7.19 17.94
N ASN A 43 -12.26 -7.93 18.11
CA ASN A 43 -11.66 -8.21 19.40
C ASN A 43 -10.43 -7.33 19.59
N GLU A 44 -10.39 -6.56 20.65
CA GLU A 44 -9.26 -5.70 21.02
C GLU A 44 -8.59 -6.22 22.29
N CYS A 45 -7.27 -6.07 22.35
CA CYS A 45 -6.46 -6.49 23.48
C CYS A 45 -5.57 -5.34 23.95
N TYR A 46 -6.07 -4.52 24.87
CA TYR A 46 -5.37 -3.31 25.33
C TYR A 46 -4.35 -3.57 26.44
N ASP A 47 -4.55 -4.62 27.24
CA ASP A 47 -3.69 -5.01 28.36
C ASP A 47 -2.67 -6.13 28.00
N GLY A 48 -2.68 -6.57 26.75
CA GLY A 48 -1.85 -7.67 26.25
C GLY A 48 -2.28 -9.06 26.72
N LYS A 49 -3.42 -9.19 27.40
CA LYS A 49 -3.90 -10.46 28.00
C LYS A 49 -5.36 -10.76 27.70
N THR A 50 -6.23 -9.76 27.82
CA THR A 50 -7.68 -9.94 27.75
C THR A 50 -8.21 -9.38 26.44
N TYR A 51 -8.96 -10.22 25.70
CA TYR A 51 -9.66 -9.79 24.51
C TYR A 51 -11.07 -9.32 24.86
N THR A 52 -11.38 -8.08 24.48
CA THR A 52 -12.71 -7.49 24.62
C THR A 52 -13.34 -7.31 23.25
N GLN A 53 -14.54 -7.88 23.08
CA GLN A 53 -15.29 -7.67 21.83
C GLN A 53 -15.95 -6.30 21.86
N ILE A 54 -15.68 -5.51 20.83
CA ILE A 54 -16.33 -4.21 20.62
C ILE A 54 -16.94 -4.14 19.22
N THR A 55 -17.86 -3.21 19.02
CA THR A 55 -18.29 -2.81 17.68
C THR A 55 -17.49 -1.59 17.28
N ALA A 56 -16.77 -1.69 16.15
CA ALA A 56 -15.97 -0.59 15.61
C ALA A 56 -16.43 -0.24 14.20
N ALA A 57 -16.23 1.02 13.84
CA ALA A 57 -16.41 1.54 12.50
C ALA A 57 -15.13 1.37 11.69
N PHE A 58 -15.20 0.72 10.55
CA PHE A 58 -14.08 0.49 9.64
C PHE A 58 -14.29 1.26 8.35
N ARG A 59 -13.21 1.65 7.70
CA ARG A 59 -13.25 2.24 6.36
C ARG A 59 -13.80 1.22 5.37
N ALA A 60 -14.69 1.68 4.49
CA ALA A 60 -15.27 0.87 3.43
C ALA A 60 -15.01 1.56 2.09
N TYR A 61 -14.84 0.76 1.05
CA TYR A 61 -14.37 1.23 -0.25
C TYR A 61 -15.28 0.75 -1.38
N ASP A 62 -15.21 1.43 -2.52
CA ASP A 62 -15.94 1.03 -3.72
C ASP A 62 -15.21 -0.09 -4.47
N SER A 63 -13.88 -0.18 -4.30
CA SER A 63 -13.08 -1.24 -4.89
C SER A 63 -11.96 -1.73 -3.96
N LEU A 64 -11.33 -2.84 -4.33
CA LEU A 64 -10.17 -3.40 -3.63
C LEU A 64 -8.94 -2.52 -3.79
N GLU A 65 -8.78 -1.92 -4.97
CA GLU A 65 -7.70 -0.99 -5.30
C GLU A 65 -7.72 0.24 -4.40
N GLU A 66 -8.91 0.79 -4.11
CA GLU A 66 -9.06 1.89 -3.16
C GLU A 66 -8.61 1.52 -1.76
N SER A 67 -8.93 0.30 -1.31
CA SER A 67 -8.47 -0.21 -0.01
C SER A 67 -6.95 -0.32 0.08
N VAL A 68 -6.33 -0.80 -1.00
CA VAL A 68 -4.86 -0.89 -1.08
C VAL A 68 -4.22 0.50 -1.11
N ALA A 69 -4.76 1.40 -1.92
CA ALA A 69 -4.26 2.78 -2.00
C ALA A 69 -4.35 3.50 -0.65
N ASP A 70 -5.47 3.36 0.05
CA ASP A 70 -5.66 3.97 1.38
C ASP A 70 -4.72 3.38 2.44
N TYR A 71 -4.44 2.07 2.39
CA TYR A 71 -3.43 1.45 3.26
C TYR A 71 -2.05 2.08 3.04
N TYR A 72 -1.60 2.21 1.80
CA TYR A 72 -0.31 2.84 1.51
C TYR A 72 -0.30 4.32 1.91
N ASN A 73 -1.38 5.06 1.67
CA ASN A 73 -1.51 6.44 2.13
C ASN A 73 -1.40 6.54 3.66
N LEU A 74 -1.99 5.60 4.40
CA LEU A 74 -1.90 5.56 5.85
C LEU A 74 -0.47 5.24 6.33
N ILE A 75 0.16 4.21 5.77
CA ILE A 75 1.50 3.77 6.20
C ILE A 75 2.58 4.78 5.80
N CYS A 76 2.55 5.26 4.55
CA CYS A 76 3.57 6.19 4.04
C CYS A 76 3.32 7.63 4.51
N GLY A 77 2.07 8.02 4.73
CA GLY A 77 1.70 9.39 5.09
C GLY A 77 1.72 9.70 6.58
N SER A 78 1.88 8.70 7.46
CA SER A 78 1.87 8.91 8.91
C SER A 78 3.24 8.67 9.54
N SER A 79 3.76 9.68 10.23
CA SER A 79 5.06 9.62 10.92
C SER A 79 5.19 8.47 11.92
N ARG A 80 4.09 8.01 12.51
CA ARG A 80 4.09 6.88 13.46
C ARG A 80 4.47 5.54 12.80
N TYR A 81 4.40 5.43 11.48
CA TYR A 81 4.78 4.26 10.70
C TYR A 81 6.07 4.45 9.90
N ALA A 82 6.76 5.58 10.07
CA ALA A 82 7.95 5.92 9.30
C ALA A 82 9.04 4.82 9.31
N GLY A 83 9.17 4.08 10.42
CA GLY A 83 10.12 2.96 10.51
C GLY A 83 9.77 1.74 9.64
N ALA A 84 8.57 1.69 9.06
CA ALA A 84 8.17 0.63 8.15
C ALA A 84 8.42 0.99 6.67
N VAL A 85 8.49 2.29 6.35
CA VAL A 85 8.62 2.77 4.97
C VAL A 85 10.04 2.49 4.47
N ASN A 86 10.14 1.88 3.28
CA ASN A 86 11.40 1.47 2.65
C ASN A 86 12.29 0.57 3.55
N ASN A 87 11.69 -0.17 4.48
CA ASN A 87 12.39 -1.07 5.36
C ASN A 87 12.52 -2.45 4.70
N GLY A 88 13.75 -2.82 4.30
CA GLY A 88 14.05 -4.09 3.65
C GLY A 88 13.95 -5.32 4.57
N ASN A 89 13.69 -5.15 5.87
CA ASN A 89 13.50 -6.24 6.82
C ASN A 89 12.02 -6.33 7.22
N ALA A 90 11.38 -7.43 6.85
CA ALA A 90 9.93 -7.63 7.07
C ALA A 90 9.55 -7.61 8.55
N GLU A 91 10.37 -8.19 9.46
CA GLU A 91 10.09 -8.21 10.89
C GLU A 91 10.21 -6.82 11.50
N SER A 92 11.23 -6.05 11.12
CA SER A 92 11.39 -4.66 11.53
C SER A 92 10.23 -3.79 11.03
N ALA A 93 9.81 -3.98 9.77
CA ALA A 93 8.70 -3.24 9.18
C ALA A 93 7.38 -3.50 9.91
N ILE A 94 7.02 -4.77 10.13
CA ILE A 94 5.76 -5.09 10.83
C ILE A 94 5.81 -4.71 12.30
N THR A 95 6.99 -4.72 12.92
CA THR A 95 7.19 -4.23 14.29
C THR A 95 6.92 -2.73 14.36
N ALA A 96 7.45 -1.94 13.42
CA ALA A 96 7.18 -0.51 13.34
C ALA A 96 5.68 -0.21 13.13
N ILE A 97 5.01 -0.97 12.26
CA ILE A 97 3.56 -0.85 12.01
C ILE A 97 2.78 -1.13 13.29
N LYS A 98 3.07 -2.22 14.00
CA LYS A 98 2.40 -2.57 15.26
C LYS A 98 2.63 -1.51 16.34
N ASN A 99 3.89 -1.08 16.53
CA ASN A 99 4.25 -0.08 17.53
C ASN A 99 3.65 1.30 17.21
N GLY A 100 3.40 1.59 15.94
CA GLY A 100 2.63 2.75 15.49
C GLY A 100 1.12 2.67 15.82
N GLY A 101 0.67 1.59 16.46
CA GLY A 101 -0.72 1.43 16.91
C GLY A 101 -1.66 0.85 15.86
N TYR A 102 -1.14 0.12 14.87
CA TYR A 102 -1.96 -0.53 13.84
C TYR A 102 -2.83 -1.65 14.41
N ALA A 103 -2.25 -2.48 15.29
CA ALA A 103 -2.93 -3.63 15.91
C ALA A 103 -2.63 -3.73 17.39
N THR A 104 -3.65 -4.15 18.17
CA THR A 104 -3.55 -4.32 19.62
C THR A 104 -3.12 -5.73 20.03
N SER A 105 -3.31 -6.73 19.18
CA SER A 105 -3.00 -8.13 19.48
C SER A 105 -1.52 -8.34 19.81
N PRO A 106 -1.17 -9.00 20.93
CA PRO A 106 0.21 -9.32 21.28
C PRO A 106 0.88 -10.27 20.30
N THR A 107 0.11 -11.11 19.61
CA THR A 107 0.60 -12.08 18.65
C THR A 107 0.68 -11.58 17.21
N TYR A 108 0.36 -10.31 16.97
CA TYR A 108 0.22 -9.75 15.62
C TYR A 108 1.47 -9.95 14.76
N ILE A 109 2.64 -9.52 15.27
CA ILE A 109 3.92 -9.66 14.56
C ILE A 109 4.17 -11.14 14.21
N LYS A 110 4.03 -12.04 15.19
CA LYS A 110 4.22 -13.47 14.99
C LYS A 110 3.31 -14.03 13.90
N ASN A 111 2.03 -13.64 13.91
CA ASN A 111 1.06 -14.13 12.92
C ASN A 111 1.39 -13.65 11.50
N VAL A 112 1.75 -12.38 11.34
CA VAL A 112 2.17 -11.83 10.04
C VAL A 112 3.45 -12.51 9.57
N MET A 113 4.47 -12.66 10.43
CA MET A 113 5.73 -13.31 10.08
C MET A 113 5.55 -14.77 9.72
N ASN A 114 4.64 -15.50 10.39
CA ASN A 114 4.30 -16.87 10.02
C ASN A 114 3.75 -16.96 8.59
N ILE A 115 2.88 -16.03 8.19
CA ILE A 115 2.37 -15.98 6.82
C ILE A 115 3.50 -15.66 5.84
N ILE A 116 4.33 -14.65 6.13
CA ILE A 116 5.48 -14.30 5.29
C ILE A 116 6.37 -15.50 5.05
N ASN A 117 6.74 -16.21 6.09
CA ASN A 117 7.64 -17.37 6.01
C ASN A 117 7.00 -18.57 5.32
N SER A 118 5.73 -18.89 5.67
CA SER A 118 5.03 -20.05 5.10
C SER A 118 4.79 -19.94 3.60
N TYR A 119 4.65 -18.74 3.09
CA TYR A 119 4.39 -18.47 1.67
C TYR A 119 5.57 -17.82 0.95
N ASN A 120 6.74 -17.74 1.60
CA ASN A 120 7.96 -17.11 1.03
C ASN A 120 7.69 -15.73 0.43
N LEU A 121 6.92 -14.88 1.15
CA LEU A 121 6.46 -13.61 0.60
C LEU A 121 7.57 -12.57 0.43
N THR A 122 8.75 -12.78 1.04
CA THR A 122 9.93 -11.94 0.82
C THR A 122 10.45 -11.97 -0.61
N GLN A 123 10.09 -13.00 -1.38
CA GLN A 123 10.41 -13.05 -2.82
C GLN A 123 9.82 -11.85 -3.61
N TYR A 124 8.79 -11.21 -3.08
CA TYR A 124 8.16 -10.02 -3.68
C TYR A 124 8.74 -8.69 -3.16
N ASP A 125 9.65 -8.74 -2.18
CA ASP A 125 10.33 -7.57 -1.64
C ASP A 125 11.65 -7.28 -2.37
N THR A 126 12.11 -8.21 -3.23
CA THR A 126 13.29 -8.01 -4.07
C THR A 126 12.92 -7.11 -5.24
N TRP A 127 13.39 -5.87 -5.19
CA TRP A 127 13.39 -4.99 -6.33
C TRP A 127 14.61 -5.33 -7.21
N ASP A 128 14.48 -6.36 -8.01
CA ASP A 128 15.50 -6.76 -8.98
C ASP A 128 15.31 -6.13 -10.36
N GLY A 129 14.44 -5.13 -10.46
CA GLY A 129 14.16 -4.44 -11.73
C GLY A 129 13.46 -5.32 -12.79
N GLU A 130 13.20 -6.59 -12.48
CA GLU A 130 12.67 -7.56 -13.44
C GLU A 130 11.28 -8.12 -13.11
N ASN A 131 10.68 -7.82 -11.92
CA ASN A 131 9.33 -8.28 -11.62
C ASN A 131 8.28 -7.36 -12.25
N GLN A 132 8.12 -7.54 -13.53
CA GLN A 132 7.00 -7.00 -14.30
C GLN A 132 5.74 -7.82 -13.97
N GLY A 133 4.68 -7.13 -13.50
CA GLY A 133 3.33 -7.63 -13.73
C GLY A 133 3.15 -8.02 -15.22
N PRO A 134 2.06 -8.70 -15.63
CA PRO A 134 1.97 -9.37 -16.92
C PRO A 134 2.48 -8.45 -18.03
N ALA A 135 3.57 -8.90 -18.60
CA ALA A 135 4.47 -8.13 -19.42
C ALA A 135 3.82 -7.54 -20.68
N ASN A 136 4.06 -6.27 -20.87
CA ASN A 136 4.47 -5.82 -22.19
C ASN A 136 5.86 -5.18 -22.04
N LYS A 137 6.92 -6.00 -22.19
CA LYS A 137 8.31 -5.54 -22.23
C LYS A 137 8.58 -4.88 -23.57
N GLU A 138 8.32 -3.59 -23.64
CA GLU A 138 9.14 -2.74 -24.48
C GLU A 138 10.01 -1.91 -23.52
N THR A 139 11.27 -2.30 -23.38
CA THR A 139 12.30 -1.48 -22.77
C THR A 139 12.48 -0.25 -23.64
N HIS A 140 11.68 0.77 -23.40
CA HIS A 140 11.89 2.07 -24.03
C HIS A 140 13.11 2.67 -23.35
N GLY A 141 14.23 2.70 -24.04
CA GLY A 141 15.47 3.31 -23.57
C GLY A 141 15.36 4.83 -23.53
N TYR A 142 14.48 5.36 -22.68
CA TYR A 142 14.33 6.81 -22.48
C TYR A 142 15.62 7.42 -21.96
N LYS A 143 15.91 8.63 -22.45
CA LYS A 143 17.04 9.45 -22.01
C LYS A 143 16.53 10.82 -21.55
N VAL A 144 17.26 11.43 -20.63
CA VAL A 144 16.97 12.82 -20.26
C VAL A 144 17.01 13.71 -21.50
N GLY A 145 15.97 14.50 -21.70
CA GLY A 145 15.75 15.35 -22.85
C GLY A 145 14.86 14.74 -23.94
N ASP A 146 14.48 13.47 -23.84
CA ASP A 146 13.50 12.88 -24.76
C ASP A 146 12.13 13.53 -24.58
N LYS A 147 11.34 13.56 -25.65
CA LYS A 147 9.94 13.96 -25.62
C LYS A 147 9.06 12.73 -25.52
N VAL A 148 8.12 12.75 -24.57
CA VAL A 148 7.21 11.64 -24.34
C VAL A 148 5.77 12.12 -24.27
N ARG A 149 4.85 11.27 -24.74
CA ARG A 149 3.41 11.49 -24.59
C ARG A 149 2.86 10.54 -23.53
N VAL A 150 2.07 11.07 -22.62
CA VAL A 150 1.38 10.26 -21.62
C VAL A 150 0.19 9.57 -22.27
N ILE A 151 0.21 8.25 -22.35
CA ILE A 151 -0.88 7.41 -22.86
C ILE A 151 -1.78 6.89 -21.75
N ASP A 152 -1.25 6.74 -20.53
CA ASP A 152 -2.03 6.49 -19.31
C ASP A 152 -1.52 7.40 -18.19
N ASN A 153 -2.43 8.13 -17.56
CA ASN A 153 -2.10 9.14 -16.57
C ASN A 153 -1.94 8.58 -15.15
N ILE A 154 -1.30 7.43 -15.04
CA ILE A 154 -0.98 6.77 -13.78
C ILE A 154 0.52 6.90 -13.53
N THR A 155 0.87 7.38 -12.32
CA THR A 155 2.27 7.39 -11.87
C THR A 155 2.77 5.97 -11.61
N TYR A 156 4.08 5.78 -11.55
CA TYR A 156 4.70 4.49 -11.28
C TYR A 156 4.23 3.84 -9.97
N ASN A 157 3.74 4.61 -9.01
CA ASN A 157 3.15 4.13 -7.76
C ASN A 157 1.60 4.06 -7.79
N GLY A 158 0.99 4.08 -8.97
CA GLY A 158 -0.43 3.86 -9.16
C GLY A 158 -1.34 5.06 -8.90
N VAL A 159 -0.81 6.26 -8.69
CA VAL A 159 -1.61 7.47 -8.46
C VAL A 159 -1.94 8.13 -9.79
N ARG A 160 -3.21 8.47 -10.01
CA ARG A 160 -3.61 9.25 -11.19
C ARG A 160 -3.17 10.70 -11.07
N PHE A 161 -2.67 11.26 -12.15
CA PHE A 161 -2.33 12.68 -12.25
C PHE A 161 -3.00 13.36 -13.45
N ALA A 162 -3.15 14.67 -13.37
CA ALA A 162 -3.73 15.45 -14.46
C ALA A 162 -2.68 15.69 -15.55
N THR A 163 -3.06 15.47 -16.80
CA THR A 163 -2.24 15.80 -17.97
C THR A 163 -2.73 17.12 -18.54
N TYR A 164 -1.84 18.09 -18.68
CA TYR A 164 -2.14 19.43 -19.18
C TYR A 164 -1.50 19.73 -20.53
N TYR A 165 -0.61 18.82 -21.00
CA TYR A 165 0.17 19.00 -22.22
C TYR A 165 0.16 17.70 -23.03
N ASP A 166 0.29 17.82 -24.34
CA ASP A 166 0.36 16.67 -25.26
C ASP A 166 1.70 15.97 -25.18
N GLU A 167 2.78 16.69 -24.85
CA GLU A 167 4.14 16.16 -24.73
C GLU A 167 4.81 16.71 -23.46
N TYR A 168 5.69 15.89 -22.91
CA TYR A 168 6.49 16.17 -21.73
C TYR A 168 7.96 15.89 -22.00
N ASP A 169 8.85 16.63 -21.31
CA ASP A 169 10.27 16.33 -21.31
C ASP A 169 10.58 15.22 -20.30
N VAL A 170 11.46 14.28 -20.67
CA VAL A 170 12.08 13.36 -19.72
C VAL A 170 13.16 14.15 -18.95
N ILE A 171 12.90 14.38 -17.66
CA ILE A 171 13.80 15.16 -16.78
C ILE A 171 14.80 14.26 -16.07
N GLN A 172 14.39 13.03 -15.71
CA GLN A 172 15.24 12.07 -15.02
C GLN A 172 14.86 10.64 -15.41
N VAL A 173 15.83 9.75 -15.47
CA VAL A 173 15.65 8.31 -15.68
C VAL A 173 16.38 7.56 -14.58
N ASN A 174 15.67 6.68 -13.87
CA ASN A 174 16.23 5.79 -12.85
C ASN A 174 15.72 4.36 -13.13
N GLY A 175 16.50 3.58 -13.88
CA GLY A 175 16.04 2.28 -14.39
C GLY A 175 14.81 2.46 -15.28
N ASP A 176 13.74 1.76 -14.98
CA ASP A 176 12.46 1.84 -15.72
C ASP A 176 11.57 3.02 -15.28
N ARG A 177 11.97 3.74 -14.25
CA ARG A 177 11.25 4.91 -13.76
C ARG A 177 11.69 6.16 -14.51
N VAL A 178 10.72 6.84 -15.10
CA VAL A 178 10.92 8.08 -15.84
C VAL A 178 10.24 9.23 -15.11
N VAL A 179 10.97 10.32 -14.87
CA VAL A 179 10.40 11.58 -14.36
C VAL A 179 10.15 12.49 -15.53
N ILE A 180 8.91 12.94 -15.67
CA ILE A 180 8.46 13.79 -16.77
C ILE A 180 8.03 15.17 -16.25
N GLY A 181 8.16 16.19 -17.10
CA GLY A 181 7.76 17.56 -16.77
C GLY A 181 7.83 18.49 -17.97
N ILE A 182 7.72 19.77 -17.70
CA ILE A 182 7.88 20.85 -18.70
C ILE A 182 8.99 21.79 -18.22
N GLY A 183 10.04 21.91 -19.03
CA GLY A 183 11.26 22.64 -18.64
C GLY A 183 11.84 22.05 -17.35
N ASN A 184 11.97 22.87 -16.29
CA ASN A 184 12.48 22.41 -14.98
C ASN A 184 11.35 22.00 -14.00
N THR A 185 10.10 21.99 -14.42
CA THR A 185 8.97 21.67 -13.54
C THR A 185 8.58 20.22 -13.67
N VAL A 186 8.78 19.43 -12.60
CA VAL A 186 8.35 18.03 -12.53
C VAL A 186 6.83 17.94 -12.51
N THR A 187 6.27 17.10 -13.37
CA THR A 187 4.83 16.81 -13.42
C THR A 187 4.53 15.48 -12.75
N ALA A 188 5.25 14.45 -13.10
CA ALA A 188 5.03 13.11 -12.57
C ALA A 188 6.28 12.22 -12.69
N ALA A 189 6.29 11.11 -11.94
CA ALA A 189 7.19 9.99 -12.15
C ALA A 189 6.35 8.78 -12.63
N VAL A 190 6.63 8.29 -13.80
CA VAL A 190 5.89 7.25 -14.50
C VAL A 190 6.79 6.05 -14.81
#